data_fa49c6a5c8dc64e2fddc1d080586ccfc
#
_entry.id   fa49c6a5c8dc64e2fddc1d080586ccfc
#
_cell.length_a   1.000
_cell.length_b   1.000
_cell.length_c   1.000
_cell.angle_alpha   90.00
_cell.angle_beta   90.00
_cell.angle_gamma   90.00
#
_symmetry.space_group_name_H-M   'P 1'
#
loop_
_entity.id
_entity.type
_entity.pdbx_description
1 polymer ?
#
loop_
_entity_poly.entity_id
_entity_poly.type
_entity_poly.pdbx_seq_one_letter_code
_entity_poly.pdbx_strand_id
1 'polypeptide(L)'
;IKKAPKRYPLKAPNSENDLDIYLGRQLFASSGGCPNAHDRVRGRRPGCKDSFRDAIQLQQSFDIIHKLSPAPEPQDIPIQYRHYTILNTQLENADKPLAVYARGRAQTEQTFELIQAALQLSNTDFQLSPYCSTVINTNSPRLIDIPMALGLIDFARSGQLCIITPFCLAGAMAPITVVGALTLQHSEMLAGLTLSQVAKPGAPVMYGGFGSNVDMRSGAPAFGTPTHMQMTLGTGQLARLLGLPWRSAAGSASNTHDMQASE
;
A
#
# COMPACT_ATOMS: atom_id res chain seq x y z
N ILE A 1 -8.93 9.31 -16.34
CA ILE A 1 -9.71 8.28 -15.64
C ILE A 1 -10.09 7.15 -16.59
N LYS A 2 -10.70 7.42 -17.74
CA LYS A 2 -11.15 6.39 -18.71
C LYS A 2 -10.03 5.47 -19.22
N LYS A 3 -8.77 5.91 -19.16
CA LYS A 3 -7.60 5.14 -19.61
C LYS A 3 -7.00 4.25 -18.54
N ALA A 4 -7.36 4.44 -17.27
CA ALA A 4 -6.87 3.60 -16.18
C ALA A 4 -7.37 2.15 -16.38
N PRO A 5 -6.48 1.15 -16.34
CA PRO A 5 -6.86 -0.24 -16.59
C PRO A 5 -7.74 -0.75 -15.44
N LYS A 6 -8.80 -1.48 -15.81
CA LYS A 6 -9.75 -2.08 -14.86
C LYS A 6 -9.35 -3.49 -14.44
N ARG A 7 -8.41 -4.09 -15.16
CA ARG A 7 -7.84 -5.40 -14.91
C ARG A 7 -6.39 -5.42 -15.40
N TYR A 8 -5.50 -5.96 -14.58
CA TYR A 8 -4.08 -6.10 -14.89
C TYR A 8 -3.45 -7.18 -14.02
N PRO A 9 -2.40 -7.86 -14.52
CA PRO A 9 -1.61 -8.75 -13.67
C PRO A 9 -0.78 -7.94 -12.68
N LEU A 10 -0.50 -8.50 -11.51
CA LEU A 10 0.61 -8.10 -10.66
C LEU A 10 1.55 -9.29 -10.57
N LYS A 11 2.72 -9.16 -11.18
CA LYS A 11 3.69 -10.22 -11.32
C LYS A 11 4.42 -10.51 -10.01
N ALA A 12 4.75 -11.77 -9.81
CA ALA A 12 5.53 -12.25 -8.67
C ALA A 12 6.90 -12.75 -9.14
N PRO A 13 7.89 -12.91 -8.24
CA PRO A 13 9.14 -13.61 -8.57
C PRO A 13 8.91 -15.04 -9.09
N ASN A 14 7.96 -15.78 -8.51
CA ASN A 14 7.45 -17.03 -9.08
C ASN A 14 6.12 -16.76 -9.78
N SER A 15 6.05 -17.03 -11.08
CA SER A 15 4.86 -16.79 -11.90
C SER A 15 3.60 -17.54 -11.46
N GLU A 16 3.74 -18.63 -10.70
CA GLU A 16 2.59 -19.33 -10.10
C GLU A 16 1.84 -18.46 -9.08
N ASN A 17 2.52 -17.49 -8.50
CA ASN A 17 1.97 -16.52 -7.55
C ASN A 17 1.52 -15.20 -8.19
N ASP A 18 1.48 -15.12 -9.52
CA ASP A 18 0.96 -13.95 -10.24
C ASP A 18 -0.49 -13.68 -9.83
N LEU A 19 -0.78 -12.43 -9.57
CA LEU A 19 -2.14 -12.00 -9.20
C LEU A 19 -2.81 -11.33 -10.39
N ASP A 20 -4.05 -11.68 -10.63
CA ASP A 20 -4.92 -10.97 -11.56
C ASP A 20 -5.78 -9.97 -10.77
N ILE A 21 -5.50 -8.69 -10.94
CA ILE A 21 -6.12 -7.60 -10.18
C ILE A 21 -7.31 -7.05 -10.95
N TYR A 22 -8.50 -7.20 -10.41
CA TYR A 22 -9.73 -6.62 -10.96
C TYR A 22 -10.81 -6.47 -9.88
N LEU A 23 -11.81 -5.66 -10.17
CA LEU A 23 -12.95 -5.46 -9.29
C LEU A 23 -13.78 -6.77 -9.18
N GLY A 24 -14.05 -7.18 -7.95
CA GLY A 24 -14.80 -8.43 -7.68
C GLY A 24 -13.92 -9.61 -7.28
N ARG A 25 -12.61 -9.57 -7.49
CA ARG A 25 -11.68 -10.53 -6.90
C ARG A 25 -11.21 -10.04 -5.54
N GLN A 26 -11.37 -10.88 -4.52
CA GLN A 26 -10.88 -10.61 -3.19
C GLN A 26 -9.47 -11.19 -3.02
N LEU A 27 -8.54 -10.34 -2.63
CA LEU A 27 -7.15 -10.69 -2.36
C LEU A 27 -6.77 -10.12 -0.99
N PHE A 28 -5.95 -10.86 -0.27
CA PHE A 28 -5.44 -10.43 1.02
C PHE A 28 -3.96 -10.05 0.92
N ALA A 29 -3.63 -8.87 1.41
CA ALA A 29 -2.27 -8.46 1.68
C ALA A 29 -2.02 -8.50 3.18
N SER A 30 -0.77 -8.63 3.58
CA SER A 30 -0.39 -8.50 4.97
C SER A 30 -0.61 -7.07 5.49
N SER A 31 -0.24 -6.81 6.73
CA SER A 31 -0.40 -5.52 7.40
C SER A 31 0.14 -4.33 6.59
N GLY A 32 -0.36 -3.14 6.85
CA GLY A 32 0.21 -1.91 6.32
C GLY A 32 1.63 -1.64 6.83
N GLY A 33 2.28 -0.60 6.28
CA GLY A 33 3.60 -0.18 6.74
C GLY A 33 3.57 0.21 8.22
N CYS A 34 4.49 -0.32 9.00
CA CYS A 34 4.67 0.04 10.41
C CYS A 34 6.15 0.09 10.77
N PRO A 35 6.54 1.02 11.66
CA PRO A 35 7.93 1.16 12.08
C PRO A 35 8.35 0.19 13.19
N ASN A 36 7.38 -0.41 13.89
CA ASN A 36 7.64 -1.23 15.07
C ASN A 36 7.21 -2.68 14.85
N ALA A 37 7.97 -3.59 15.48
CA ALA A 37 7.59 -4.97 15.68
C ALA A 37 7.06 -5.17 17.10
N HIS A 38 6.22 -6.18 17.28
CA HIS A 38 5.77 -6.62 18.59
C HIS A 38 5.81 -8.15 18.67
N ASP A 39 6.28 -8.68 19.77
CA ASP A 39 6.12 -10.09 20.12
C ASP A 39 5.75 -10.23 21.63
N ARG A 40 5.18 -11.39 21.99
CA ARG A 40 4.68 -11.63 23.35
C ARG A 40 5.79 -11.66 24.42
N VAL A 41 7.02 -11.96 24.03
CA VAL A 41 8.14 -12.09 24.97
C VAL A 41 8.84 -10.76 25.17
N ARG A 42 9.15 -10.06 24.08
CA ARG A 42 9.95 -8.83 24.07
C ARG A 42 9.12 -7.56 24.02
N GLY A 43 7.80 -7.67 23.83
CA GLY A 43 6.90 -6.54 23.69
C GLY A 43 7.13 -5.72 22.43
N ARG A 44 6.73 -4.45 22.46
CA ARG A 44 6.90 -3.51 21.35
C ARG A 44 8.34 -3.01 21.26
N ARG A 45 8.92 -3.08 20.08
CA ARG A 45 10.30 -2.64 19.79
C ARG A 45 10.41 -2.04 18.38
N PRO A 46 11.41 -1.22 18.09
CA PRO A 46 11.70 -0.81 16.72
C PRO A 46 11.88 -2.02 15.81
N GLY A 47 11.37 -1.91 14.57
CA GLY A 47 11.64 -2.91 13.55
C GLY A 47 13.14 -2.98 13.24
N CYS A 48 13.66 -4.17 12.99
CA CYS A 48 15.03 -4.43 12.57
C CYS A 48 15.05 -5.43 11.41
N LYS A 49 16.20 -5.61 10.77
CA LYS A 49 16.36 -6.53 9.63
C LYS A 49 15.84 -7.93 9.95
N ASP A 50 16.15 -8.45 11.13
CA ASP A 50 15.70 -9.78 11.54
C ASP A 50 14.18 -9.86 11.71
N SER A 51 13.57 -8.89 12.40
CA SER A 51 12.11 -8.86 12.55
C SER A 51 11.38 -8.66 11.22
N PHE A 52 12.00 -7.96 10.28
CA PHE A 52 11.49 -7.81 8.92
C PHE A 52 11.56 -9.15 8.15
N ARG A 53 12.72 -9.85 8.21
CA ARG A 53 12.87 -11.17 7.61
C ARG A 53 11.84 -12.17 8.16
N ASP A 54 11.71 -12.24 9.49
CA ASP A 54 10.77 -13.14 10.16
C ASP A 54 9.32 -12.84 9.72
N ALA A 55 8.97 -11.56 9.57
CA ALA A 55 7.66 -11.15 9.07
C ALA A 55 7.43 -11.54 7.59
N ILE A 56 8.44 -11.44 6.73
CA ILE A 56 8.34 -11.88 5.32
C ILE A 56 8.18 -13.40 5.24
N GLN A 57 8.95 -14.17 6.00
CA GLN A 57 8.82 -15.63 6.07
C GLN A 57 7.44 -16.04 6.58
N LEU A 58 6.91 -15.34 7.59
CA LEU A 58 5.56 -15.57 8.09
C LEU A 58 4.49 -15.27 7.02
N GLN A 59 4.63 -14.16 6.29
CA GLN A 59 3.72 -13.82 5.18
C GLN A 59 3.78 -14.85 4.06
N GLN A 60 4.96 -15.38 3.78
CA GLN A 60 5.13 -16.43 2.78
C GLN A 60 4.46 -17.74 3.18
N SER A 61 4.48 -18.10 4.46
CA SER A 61 3.96 -19.39 4.96
C SER A 61 2.43 -19.51 4.94
N PHE A 62 1.69 -18.42 4.74
CA PHE A 62 0.22 -18.43 4.70
C PHE A 62 -0.33 -18.27 3.29
N ASP A 63 -1.00 -19.26 2.74
CA ASP A 63 -1.62 -19.22 1.40
C ASP A 63 -2.68 -18.12 1.28
N ILE A 64 -3.38 -17.80 2.38
CA ILE A 64 -4.37 -16.72 2.40
C ILE A 64 -3.75 -15.34 2.16
N ILE A 65 -2.47 -15.16 2.43
CA ILE A 65 -1.76 -13.91 2.16
C ILE A 65 -1.22 -13.96 0.74
N HIS A 66 -1.86 -13.26 -0.16
CA HIS A 66 -1.54 -13.26 -1.59
C HIS A 66 -0.41 -12.29 -1.96
N LYS A 67 -0.18 -11.24 -1.15
CA LYS A 67 0.78 -10.17 -1.45
C LYS A 67 1.55 -9.77 -0.21
N LEU A 68 2.86 -9.52 -0.39
CA LEU A 68 3.73 -9.06 0.68
C LEU A 68 3.42 -7.62 1.13
N SER A 69 3.88 -7.30 2.33
CA SER A 69 3.93 -5.95 2.89
C SER A 69 5.34 -5.62 3.35
N PRO A 70 5.85 -4.40 3.13
CA PRO A 70 7.21 -4.03 3.49
C PRO A 70 7.33 -3.60 4.98
N ALA A 71 6.77 -4.39 5.88
CA ALA A 71 6.71 -4.09 7.32
C ALA A 71 7.03 -5.34 8.18
N PRO A 72 7.57 -5.14 9.40
CA PRO A 72 7.98 -3.87 10.02
C PRO A 72 9.25 -3.30 9.40
N GLU A 73 9.36 -1.97 9.33
CA GLU A 73 10.50 -1.33 8.69
C GLU A 73 11.82 -1.58 9.44
N PRO A 74 12.92 -2.01 8.75
CA PRO A 74 14.21 -2.25 9.38
C PRO A 74 14.90 -0.92 9.72
N GLN A 75 14.74 -0.44 10.96
CA GLN A 75 15.26 0.85 11.42
C GLN A 75 16.74 0.80 11.82
N ASP A 76 17.31 -0.37 12.01
CA ASP A 76 18.73 -0.63 12.22
C ASP A 76 19.57 -0.44 10.95
N ILE A 77 18.94 -0.32 9.79
CA ILE A 77 19.60 -0.06 8.52
C ILE A 77 19.55 1.44 8.21
N PRO A 78 20.69 2.05 7.82
CA PRO A 78 20.72 3.46 7.39
C PRO A 78 19.71 3.73 6.28
N ILE A 79 19.02 4.88 6.33
CA ILE A 79 17.87 5.20 5.50
C ILE A 79 18.19 5.14 3.98
N GLN A 80 19.43 5.51 3.60
CA GLN A 80 19.88 5.48 2.21
C GLN A 80 20.04 4.06 1.64
N TYR A 81 20.17 3.02 2.47
CA TYR A 81 20.31 1.61 2.06
C TYR A 81 19.09 0.75 2.38
N ARG A 82 18.11 1.31 3.08
CA ARG A 82 16.97 0.57 3.60
C ARG A 82 16.11 -0.06 2.50
N HIS A 83 15.95 0.62 1.36
CA HIS A 83 15.21 0.10 0.22
C HIS A 83 15.85 -1.17 -0.38
N TYR A 84 17.19 -1.25 -0.43
CA TYR A 84 17.89 -2.47 -0.84
C TYR A 84 17.63 -3.63 0.13
N THR A 85 17.75 -3.38 1.44
CA THR A 85 17.51 -4.40 2.46
C THR A 85 16.07 -4.91 2.39
N ILE A 86 15.09 -4.01 2.25
CA ILE A 86 13.67 -4.37 2.15
C ILE A 86 13.44 -5.25 0.93
N LEU A 87 13.97 -4.88 -0.23
CA LEU A 87 13.75 -5.63 -1.46
C LEU A 87 14.51 -6.96 -1.46
N ASN A 88 15.79 -6.98 -1.09
CA ASN A 88 16.58 -8.21 -1.02
C ASN A 88 15.95 -9.22 -0.07
N THR A 89 15.52 -8.78 1.12
CA THR A 89 14.87 -9.69 2.08
C THR A 89 13.58 -10.30 1.52
N GLN A 90 12.79 -9.55 0.76
CA GLN A 90 11.60 -10.10 0.09
C GLN A 90 12.00 -11.13 -0.97
N LEU A 91 12.96 -10.82 -1.83
CA LEU A 91 13.41 -11.71 -2.92
C LEU A 91 14.06 -13.00 -2.40
N GLU A 92 14.78 -12.94 -1.27
CA GLU A 92 15.45 -14.09 -0.67
C GLU A 92 14.50 -15.01 0.13
N ASN A 93 13.39 -14.48 0.64
CA ASN A 93 12.54 -15.21 1.61
C ASN A 93 11.10 -15.41 1.14
N ALA A 94 10.73 -14.93 -0.04
CA ALA A 94 9.37 -15.09 -0.55
C ALA A 94 9.33 -15.04 -2.08
N ASP A 95 8.28 -15.61 -2.63
CA ASP A 95 8.01 -15.66 -4.06
C ASP A 95 6.67 -15.03 -4.47
N LYS A 96 6.05 -14.29 -3.53
CA LYS A 96 4.81 -13.52 -3.72
C LYS A 96 5.07 -12.12 -4.28
N PRO A 97 4.06 -11.43 -4.84
CA PRO A 97 4.22 -10.07 -5.37
C PRO A 97 4.82 -9.08 -4.38
N LEU A 98 5.79 -8.33 -4.87
CA LEU A 98 6.62 -7.44 -4.08
C LEU A 98 5.88 -6.15 -3.68
N ALA A 99 6.20 -5.66 -2.48
CA ALA A 99 5.73 -4.37 -1.99
C ALA A 99 6.93 -3.50 -1.58
N VAL A 100 7.01 -2.31 -2.13
CA VAL A 100 8.14 -1.41 -1.93
C VAL A 100 7.68 0.01 -1.60
N TYR A 101 8.57 0.83 -1.08
CA TYR A 101 8.28 2.23 -0.80
C TYR A 101 8.79 3.15 -1.92
N ALA A 102 8.00 4.15 -2.28
CA ALA A 102 8.41 5.26 -3.14
C ALA A 102 8.98 6.40 -2.27
N ARG A 103 10.27 6.36 -1.99
CA ARG A 103 10.96 7.32 -1.08
C ARG A 103 11.97 8.20 -1.81
N GLY A 104 11.49 8.96 -2.77
CA GLY A 104 12.33 9.80 -3.62
C GLY A 104 12.80 9.05 -4.87
N ARG A 105 13.13 9.83 -5.90
CA ARG A 105 13.40 9.33 -7.25
C ARG A 105 14.56 8.36 -7.30
N ALA A 106 15.70 8.72 -6.71
CA ALA A 106 16.91 7.88 -6.75
C ALA A 106 16.68 6.50 -6.13
N GLN A 107 16.03 6.43 -4.96
CA GLN A 107 15.73 5.14 -4.32
C GLN A 107 14.69 4.33 -5.10
N THR A 108 13.75 4.99 -5.77
CA THR A 108 12.75 4.33 -6.61
C THR A 108 13.42 3.71 -7.85
N GLU A 109 14.29 4.45 -8.53
CA GLU A 109 15.07 3.98 -9.68
C GLU A 109 15.96 2.79 -9.29
N GLN A 110 16.73 2.90 -8.21
CA GLN A 110 17.56 1.81 -7.67
C GLN A 110 16.74 0.56 -7.30
N THR A 111 15.53 0.76 -6.76
CA THR A 111 14.61 -0.35 -6.48
C THR A 111 14.18 -1.06 -7.76
N PHE A 112 13.85 -0.31 -8.82
CA PHE A 112 13.47 -0.88 -10.10
C PHE A 112 14.62 -1.60 -10.79
N GLU A 113 15.82 -1.01 -10.78
CA GLU A 113 17.04 -1.65 -11.30
C GLU A 113 17.32 -2.99 -10.59
N LEU A 114 17.18 -3.02 -9.27
CA LEU A 114 17.40 -4.26 -8.51
C LEU A 114 16.34 -5.34 -8.83
N ILE A 115 15.06 -4.97 -8.99
CA ILE A 115 14.01 -5.92 -9.43
C ILE A 115 14.34 -6.46 -10.82
N GLN A 116 14.70 -5.59 -11.76
CA GLN A 116 15.06 -5.99 -13.12
C GLN A 116 16.26 -6.94 -13.13
N ALA A 117 17.30 -6.62 -12.37
CA ALA A 117 18.50 -7.47 -12.27
C ALA A 117 18.18 -8.83 -11.62
N ALA A 118 17.42 -8.85 -10.52
CA ALA A 118 17.08 -10.08 -9.81
C ALA A 118 16.18 -11.01 -10.62
N LEU A 119 15.24 -10.47 -11.39
CA LEU A 119 14.30 -11.22 -12.20
C LEU A 119 14.72 -11.35 -13.67
N GLN A 120 15.93 -10.87 -14.02
CA GLN A 120 16.50 -10.89 -15.39
C GLN A 120 15.57 -10.26 -16.44
N LEU A 121 14.94 -9.14 -16.08
CA LEU A 121 13.99 -8.44 -16.94
C LEU A 121 14.68 -7.34 -17.74
N SER A 122 14.34 -7.24 -19.02
CA SER A 122 14.65 -6.03 -19.78
C SER A 122 13.80 -4.85 -19.28
N ASN A 123 14.24 -3.63 -19.55
CA ASN A 123 13.46 -2.45 -19.23
C ASN A 123 12.07 -2.46 -19.92
N THR A 124 12.00 -3.02 -21.12
CA THR A 124 10.73 -3.16 -21.86
C THR A 124 9.80 -4.14 -21.15
N ASP A 125 10.29 -5.31 -20.76
CA ASP A 125 9.47 -6.32 -20.07
C ASP A 125 8.97 -5.81 -18.72
N PHE A 126 9.84 -5.10 -17.97
CA PHE A 126 9.48 -4.49 -16.70
C PHE A 126 8.35 -3.45 -16.83
N GLN A 127 8.30 -2.71 -17.96
CA GLN A 127 7.29 -1.71 -18.22
C GLN A 127 5.97 -2.24 -18.76
N LEU A 128 5.93 -3.50 -19.23
CA LEU A 128 4.73 -4.14 -19.77
C LEU A 128 3.76 -4.63 -18.69
N SER A 129 4.27 -4.94 -17.49
CA SER A 129 3.47 -5.45 -16.38
C SER A 129 4.02 -4.97 -15.05
N PRO A 130 3.18 -4.72 -14.04
CA PRO A 130 3.67 -4.39 -12.71
C PRO A 130 4.28 -5.62 -12.01
N TYR A 131 5.51 -5.48 -11.53
CA TYR A 131 6.27 -6.44 -10.73
C TYR A 131 6.34 -6.05 -9.26
N CYS A 132 5.97 -4.81 -8.96
CA CYS A 132 5.88 -4.34 -7.59
C CYS A 132 4.74 -3.35 -7.42
N SER A 133 4.42 -3.09 -6.18
CA SER A 133 3.42 -2.09 -5.81
C SER A 133 3.90 -1.18 -4.71
N THR A 134 3.41 0.04 -4.72
CA THR A 134 3.61 1.00 -3.63
C THR A 134 2.30 1.63 -3.20
N VAL A 135 2.24 2.10 -1.96
CA VAL A 135 1.13 2.91 -1.45
C VAL A 135 1.55 4.37 -1.49
N ILE A 136 0.75 5.19 -2.14
CA ILE A 136 0.90 6.65 -2.18
C ILE A 136 -0.19 7.26 -1.31
N ASN A 137 0.21 7.85 -0.20
CA ASN A 137 -0.71 8.59 0.67
C ASN A 137 -0.78 10.05 0.25
N THR A 138 -1.94 10.66 0.44
CA THR A 138 -2.09 12.12 0.37
C THR A 138 -1.89 12.73 1.75
N ASN A 139 -1.51 14.00 1.77
CA ASN A 139 -1.44 14.81 2.98
C ASN A 139 -2.76 15.60 3.11
N SER A 140 -3.80 14.92 3.58
CA SER A 140 -5.12 15.54 3.73
C SER A 140 -5.07 16.76 4.68
N PRO A 141 -5.74 17.87 4.37
CA PRO A 141 -6.63 18.03 3.22
C PRO A 141 -5.94 18.57 1.94
N ARG A 142 -6.24 17.95 0.82
CA ARG A 142 -5.99 18.43 -0.55
C ARG A 142 -4.53 18.68 -0.93
N LEU A 143 -3.61 17.91 -0.37
CA LEU A 143 -2.18 18.00 -0.67
C LEU A 143 -1.64 16.62 -1.04
N ILE A 144 -0.79 16.57 -2.05
CA ILE A 144 0.15 15.48 -2.30
C ILE A 144 1.52 16.10 -2.22
N ASP A 145 2.36 15.67 -1.27
CA ASP A 145 3.70 16.22 -1.12
C ASP A 145 4.61 15.84 -2.31
N ILE A 146 5.70 16.56 -2.44
CA ILE A 146 6.61 16.38 -3.57
C ILE A 146 7.16 14.93 -3.66
N PRO A 147 7.62 14.29 -2.57
CA PRO A 147 8.09 12.91 -2.64
C PRO A 147 7.02 11.92 -3.11
N MET A 148 5.79 12.04 -2.63
CA MET A 148 4.67 11.18 -3.02
C MET A 148 4.23 11.43 -4.46
N ALA A 149 4.19 12.70 -4.90
CA ALA A 149 3.87 13.05 -6.27
C ALA A 149 4.94 12.53 -7.27
N LEU A 150 6.22 12.67 -6.94
CA LEU A 150 7.31 12.12 -7.75
C LEU A 150 7.26 10.59 -7.79
N GLY A 151 7.05 9.92 -6.65
CA GLY A 151 6.89 8.47 -6.60
C GLY A 151 5.73 8.00 -7.48
N LEU A 152 4.58 8.66 -7.42
CA LEU A 152 3.43 8.35 -8.27
C LEU A 152 3.75 8.47 -9.76
N ILE A 153 4.48 9.53 -10.16
CA ILE A 153 4.91 9.76 -11.54
C ILE A 153 5.89 8.67 -11.99
N ASP A 154 6.89 8.35 -11.18
CA ASP A 154 7.95 7.41 -11.53
C ASP A 154 7.41 5.97 -11.63
N PHE A 155 6.54 5.55 -10.71
CA PHE A 155 5.84 4.27 -10.80
C PHE A 155 4.92 4.20 -12.02
N ALA A 156 4.14 5.24 -12.29
CA ALA A 156 3.27 5.29 -13.48
C ALA A 156 4.08 5.15 -14.76
N ARG A 157 5.18 5.90 -14.92
CA ARG A 157 6.06 5.86 -16.11
C ARG A 157 6.68 4.49 -16.31
N SER A 158 7.07 3.83 -15.24
CA SER A 158 7.65 2.49 -15.26
C SER A 158 6.62 1.36 -15.35
N GLY A 159 5.32 1.68 -15.42
CA GLY A 159 4.25 0.66 -15.50
C GLY A 159 4.02 -0.12 -14.21
N GLN A 160 4.53 0.38 -13.07
CA GLN A 160 4.38 -0.29 -11.79
C GLN A 160 3.13 0.18 -11.05
N LEU A 161 2.59 -0.67 -10.15
CA LEU A 161 1.30 -0.43 -9.50
C LEU A 161 1.39 0.62 -8.40
N CYS A 162 0.60 1.69 -8.53
CA CYS A 162 0.33 2.64 -7.45
C CYS A 162 -1.02 2.37 -6.80
N ILE A 163 -1.03 2.24 -5.47
CA ILE A 163 -2.23 2.22 -4.65
C ILE A 163 -2.38 3.60 -4.03
N ILE A 164 -3.25 4.42 -4.60
CA ILE A 164 -3.45 5.80 -4.14
C ILE A 164 -4.42 5.76 -2.96
N THR A 165 -3.92 6.09 -1.77
CA THR A 165 -4.63 5.88 -0.51
C THR A 165 -4.66 7.16 0.32
N PRO A 166 -5.65 8.04 0.13
CA PRO A 166 -5.84 9.17 1.02
C PRO A 166 -6.10 8.71 2.45
N PHE A 167 -5.44 9.36 3.41
CA PHE A 167 -5.63 9.11 4.83
C PHE A 167 -6.47 10.24 5.42
N CYS A 168 -7.79 10.04 5.47
CA CYS A 168 -8.74 11.05 5.89
C CYS A 168 -9.36 10.71 7.24
N LEU A 169 -9.02 11.49 8.28
CA LEU A 169 -9.61 11.38 9.61
C LEU A 169 -10.74 12.39 9.77
N ALA A 170 -11.97 11.89 9.83
CA ALA A 170 -13.16 12.71 10.08
C ALA A 170 -13.07 13.39 11.45
N GLY A 171 -13.25 14.70 11.46
CA GLY A 171 -13.13 15.52 12.65
C GLY A 171 -11.73 16.06 12.97
N ALA A 172 -10.69 15.64 12.23
CA ALA A 172 -9.33 16.18 12.36
C ALA A 172 -8.88 16.86 11.06
N MET A 173 -8.55 16.09 10.02
CA MET A 173 -8.08 16.61 8.73
C MET A 173 -9.13 16.53 7.62
N ALA A 174 -10.32 16.00 7.93
CA ALA A 174 -11.47 15.92 7.04
C ALA A 174 -12.73 16.44 7.76
N PRO A 175 -13.80 16.79 7.01
CA PRO A 175 -15.09 17.09 7.61
C PRO A 175 -15.55 15.97 8.56
N ILE A 176 -16.27 16.35 9.63
CA ILE A 176 -16.68 15.40 10.68
C ILE A 176 -17.70 14.36 10.17
N THR A 177 -18.46 14.67 9.14
CA THR A 177 -19.45 13.74 8.59
C THR A 177 -18.78 12.71 7.69
N VAL A 178 -19.27 11.48 7.71
CA VAL A 178 -18.78 10.38 6.84
C VAL A 178 -18.82 10.79 5.37
N VAL A 179 -19.92 11.37 4.91
CA VAL A 179 -20.06 11.82 3.51
C VAL A 179 -19.05 12.93 3.17
N GLY A 180 -18.87 13.89 4.04
CA GLY A 180 -17.89 14.97 3.85
C GLY A 180 -16.44 14.43 3.80
N ALA A 181 -16.09 13.50 4.69
CA ALA A 181 -14.78 12.87 4.70
C ALA A 181 -14.55 12.00 3.45
N LEU A 182 -15.57 11.24 3.01
CA LEU A 182 -15.51 10.47 1.76
C LEU A 182 -15.40 11.37 0.53
N THR A 183 -16.07 12.53 0.52
CA THR A 183 -15.96 13.51 -0.59
C THR A 183 -14.53 14.04 -0.69
N LEU A 184 -13.89 14.38 0.42
CA LEU A 184 -12.49 14.81 0.44
C LEU A 184 -11.57 13.68 -0.02
N GLN A 185 -11.72 12.48 0.54
CA GLN A 185 -10.95 11.29 0.16
C GLN A 185 -11.06 10.99 -1.33
N HIS A 186 -12.28 11.05 -1.87
CA HIS A 186 -12.53 10.82 -3.30
C HIS A 186 -11.86 11.87 -4.19
N SER A 187 -11.94 13.14 -3.82
CA SER A 187 -11.30 14.23 -4.57
C SER A 187 -9.79 14.08 -4.63
N GLU A 188 -9.16 13.73 -3.52
CA GLU A 188 -7.71 13.48 -3.45
C GLU A 188 -7.30 12.24 -4.25
N MET A 189 -8.10 11.16 -4.16
CA MET A 189 -7.89 9.97 -4.99
C MET A 189 -7.98 10.30 -6.49
N LEU A 190 -8.98 11.08 -6.90
CA LEU A 190 -9.13 11.52 -8.30
C LEU A 190 -7.96 12.40 -8.77
N ALA A 191 -7.44 13.26 -7.91
CA ALA A 191 -6.26 14.08 -8.22
C ALA A 191 -5.03 13.19 -8.47
N GLY A 192 -4.74 12.24 -7.57
CA GLY A 192 -3.64 11.29 -7.74
C GLY A 192 -3.82 10.39 -8.97
N LEU A 193 -5.05 9.90 -9.22
CA LEU A 193 -5.38 9.14 -10.41
C LEU A 193 -5.13 9.95 -11.69
N THR A 194 -5.54 11.21 -11.70
CA THR A 194 -5.32 12.10 -12.85
C THR A 194 -3.82 12.30 -13.09
N LEU A 195 -3.05 12.58 -12.04
CA LEU A 195 -1.60 12.72 -12.13
C LEU A 195 -0.93 11.46 -12.70
N SER A 196 -1.31 10.27 -12.22
CA SER A 196 -0.83 8.99 -12.74
C SER A 196 -1.10 8.83 -14.24
N GLN A 197 -2.35 9.12 -14.68
CA GLN A 197 -2.75 8.95 -16.07
C GLN A 197 -2.25 10.06 -17.01
N VAL A 198 -1.87 11.22 -16.48
CA VAL A 198 -1.15 12.28 -17.23
C VAL A 198 0.32 11.88 -17.40
N ALA A 199 0.94 11.31 -16.36
CA ALA A 199 2.32 10.83 -16.43
C ALA A 199 2.51 9.68 -17.44
N LYS A 200 1.59 8.72 -17.45
CA LYS A 200 1.52 7.61 -18.44
C LYS A 200 0.07 7.14 -18.57
N PRO A 201 -0.58 7.40 -19.69
CA PRO A 201 -1.91 6.86 -19.96
C PRO A 201 -1.92 5.34 -19.93
N GLY A 202 -2.82 4.74 -19.18
CA GLY A 202 -2.90 3.28 -19.02
C GLY A 202 -2.03 2.73 -17.88
N ALA A 203 -1.34 3.56 -17.11
CA ALA A 203 -0.60 3.10 -15.94
C ALA A 203 -1.51 2.37 -14.94
N PRO A 204 -1.07 1.22 -14.37
CA PRO A 204 -1.85 0.48 -13.40
C PRO A 204 -2.01 1.27 -12.11
N VAL A 205 -3.25 1.38 -11.66
CA VAL A 205 -3.61 2.13 -10.46
C VAL A 205 -4.73 1.42 -9.72
N MET A 206 -4.66 1.45 -8.39
CA MET A 206 -5.69 0.91 -7.53
C MET A 206 -6.28 2.02 -6.66
N TYR A 207 -7.59 2.05 -6.57
CA TYR A 207 -8.32 2.95 -5.68
C TYR A 207 -8.08 2.53 -4.23
N GLY A 208 -7.39 3.33 -3.45
CA GLY A 208 -7.17 3.11 -2.03
C GLY A 208 -8.04 4.03 -1.17
N GLY A 209 -8.35 3.59 0.02
CA GLY A 209 -8.99 4.40 1.04
C GLY A 209 -8.58 3.94 2.41
N PHE A 210 -8.27 4.90 3.25
CA PHE A 210 -7.93 4.66 4.63
C PHE A 210 -8.49 5.81 5.48
N GLY A 211 -9.78 5.70 5.76
CA GLY A 211 -10.52 6.71 6.51
C GLY A 211 -11.10 6.16 7.80
N SER A 212 -11.12 6.99 8.81
CA SER A 212 -11.76 6.75 10.10
C SER A 212 -12.19 8.08 10.72
N ASN A 213 -12.81 8.04 11.89
CA ASN A 213 -12.91 9.21 12.75
C ASN A 213 -11.72 9.29 13.70
N VAL A 214 -11.58 10.44 14.34
CA VAL A 214 -10.63 10.66 15.42
C VAL A 214 -11.33 10.45 16.76
N ASP A 215 -10.65 9.84 17.72
CA ASP A 215 -11.08 9.88 19.12
C ASP A 215 -10.80 11.27 19.67
N MET A 216 -11.85 11.98 20.03
CA MET A 216 -11.79 13.37 20.49
C MET A 216 -11.09 13.55 21.85
N ARG A 217 -10.85 12.48 22.60
CA ARG A 217 -10.12 12.53 23.88
C ARG A 217 -8.62 12.39 23.69
N SER A 218 -8.20 11.47 22.85
CA SER A 218 -6.78 11.12 22.66
C SER A 218 -6.18 11.75 21.41
N GLY A 219 -7.01 12.17 20.44
CA GLY A 219 -6.58 12.61 19.12
C GLY A 219 -6.14 11.44 18.20
N ALA A 220 -6.25 10.20 18.67
CA ALA A 220 -5.83 9.03 17.91
C ALA A 220 -6.87 8.61 16.87
N PRO A 221 -6.44 8.00 15.75
CA PRO A 221 -7.37 7.38 14.79
C PRO A 221 -8.19 6.27 15.46
N ALA A 222 -9.51 6.32 15.31
CA ALA A 222 -10.42 5.35 15.90
C ALA A 222 -10.74 4.21 14.90
N PHE A 223 -9.75 3.34 14.64
CA PHE A 223 -9.94 2.19 13.77
C PHE A 223 -10.85 1.14 14.40
N GLY A 224 -11.54 0.35 13.56
CA GLY A 224 -12.48 -0.67 14.00
C GLY A 224 -13.86 -0.15 14.45
N THR A 225 -14.05 1.19 14.45
CA THR A 225 -15.36 1.79 14.80
C THR A 225 -16.37 1.67 13.65
N PRO A 226 -17.68 1.83 13.92
CA PRO A 226 -18.71 1.89 12.89
C PRO A 226 -18.42 2.93 11.81
N THR A 227 -17.86 4.09 12.15
CA THR A 227 -17.44 5.13 11.20
C THR A 227 -16.36 4.62 10.26
N HIS A 228 -15.36 3.91 10.78
CA HIS A 228 -14.32 3.29 9.94
C HIS A 228 -14.93 2.31 8.93
N MET A 229 -15.87 1.47 9.36
CA MET A 229 -16.56 0.53 8.49
C MET A 229 -17.42 1.22 7.43
N GLN A 230 -18.16 2.27 7.80
CA GLN A 230 -18.94 3.08 6.85
C GLN A 230 -18.04 3.74 5.80
N MET A 231 -16.91 4.30 6.20
CA MET A 231 -15.93 4.89 5.27
C MET A 231 -15.32 3.83 4.35
N THR A 232 -15.02 2.65 4.85
CA THR A 232 -14.53 1.52 4.05
C THR A 232 -15.55 1.08 3.00
N LEU A 233 -16.80 0.88 3.39
CA LEU A 233 -17.89 0.50 2.47
C LEU A 233 -18.14 1.60 1.42
N GLY A 234 -18.20 2.86 1.84
CA GLY A 234 -18.35 4.00 0.93
C GLY A 234 -17.20 4.13 -0.07
N THR A 235 -15.97 3.89 0.37
CA THR A 235 -14.79 3.84 -0.50
C THR A 235 -14.95 2.77 -1.59
N GLY A 236 -15.40 1.56 -1.20
CA GLY A 236 -15.67 0.48 -2.15
C GLY A 236 -16.78 0.82 -3.15
N GLN A 237 -17.82 1.54 -2.74
CA GLN A 237 -18.88 2.02 -3.64
C GLN A 237 -18.33 3.02 -4.66
N LEU A 238 -17.51 3.99 -4.23
CA LEU A 238 -16.87 4.98 -5.10
C LEU A 238 -15.91 4.33 -6.10
N ALA A 239 -15.15 3.33 -5.68
CA ALA A 239 -14.28 2.56 -6.57
C ALA A 239 -15.08 1.81 -7.65
N ARG A 240 -16.23 1.22 -7.27
CA ARG A 240 -17.14 0.54 -8.21
C ARG A 240 -17.72 1.50 -9.25
N LEU A 241 -18.08 2.74 -8.86
CA LEU A 241 -18.53 3.76 -9.83
C LEU A 241 -17.49 4.06 -10.90
N LEU A 242 -16.20 3.99 -10.55
CA LEU A 242 -15.10 4.17 -11.50
C LEU A 242 -14.72 2.87 -12.23
N GLY A 243 -15.22 1.72 -11.76
CA GLY A 243 -14.86 0.40 -12.25
C GLY A 243 -13.40 0.03 -11.97
N LEU A 244 -12.78 0.59 -10.92
CA LEU A 244 -11.37 0.37 -10.57
C LEU A 244 -11.23 -0.69 -9.47
N PRO A 245 -10.19 -1.52 -9.52
CA PRO A 245 -9.78 -2.31 -8.37
C PRO A 245 -9.56 -1.42 -7.16
N TRP A 246 -9.88 -1.90 -5.97
CA TRP A 246 -9.75 -1.10 -4.77
C TRP A 246 -9.09 -1.85 -3.62
N ARG A 247 -8.43 -1.09 -2.76
CA ARG A 247 -7.78 -1.56 -1.55
C ARG A 247 -8.38 -0.86 -0.35
N SER A 248 -8.69 -1.62 0.68
CA SER A 248 -9.05 -1.11 1.99
C SER A 248 -8.31 -1.88 3.07
N ALA A 249 -8.41 -1.41 4.29
CA ALA A 249 -7.94 -2.12 5.46
C ALA A 249 -9.15 -2.61 6.26
N ALA A 250 -9.09 -3.83 6.76
CA ALA A 250 -10.09 -4.33 7.71
C ALA A 250 -10.00 -3.59 9.05
N GLY A 251 -8.87 -2.95 9.33
CA GLY A 251 -8.61 -2.00 10.41
C GLY A 251 -9.24 -2.36 11.73
N SER A 252 -8.65 -3.28 12.45
CA SER A 252 -8.92 -3.45 13.87
C SER A 252 -7.81 -2.80 14.69
N ALA A 253 -8.17 -2.16 15.79
CA ALA A 253 -7.25 -1.71 16.80
C ALA A 253 -7.58 -2.41 18.12
N SER A 254 -6.59 -3.00 18.74
CA SER A 254 -6.73 -3.65 20.03
C SER A 254 -5.61 -3.22 20.97
N ASN A 255 -5.91 -3.13 22.26
CA ASN A 255 -4.94 -2.88 23.30
C ASN A 255 -4.27 -4.16 23.81
N THR A 256 -4.76 -5.31 23.38
CA THR A 256 -4.20 -6.63 23.74
C THR A 256 -3.78 -7.37 22.47
N HIS A 257 -2.91 -8.38 22.63
CA HIS A 257 -2.33 -9.15 21.52
C HIS A 257 -2.74 -10.63 21.67
N ASP A 258 -4.01 -10.86 21.87
CA ASP A 258 -4.58 -12.19 21.95
C ASP A 258 -5.66 -12.39 20.87
N MET A 259 -6.12 -13.64 20.73
CA MET A 259 -7.13 -13.97 19.73
C MET A 259 -8.47 -13.29 20.03
N GLN A 260 -8.84 -13.15 21.30
CA GLN A 260 -10.09 -12.52 21.71
C GLN A 260 -10.13 -11.02 21.33
N ALA A 261 -8.99 -10.36 21.33
CA ALA A 261 -8.89 -8.95 20.94
C ALA A 261 -8.88 -8.74 19.41
N SER A 262 -8.69 -9.80 18.62
CA SER A 262 -8.68 -9.76 17.15
C SER A 262 -10.06 -10.07 16.54
N GLU A 263 -11.00 -10.55 17.33
CA GLU A 263 -12.39 -10.77 16.94
C GLU A 263 -13.23 -9.49 17.08
#